data_834de30175980826fde82b7d6249eb4c
#
_entry.id   834de30175980826fde82b7d6249eb4c
#
_cell.length_a   1.000
_cell.length_b   1.000
_cell.length_c   1.000
_cell.angle_alpha   90.00
_cell.angle_beta   90.00
_cell.angle_gamma   90.00
#
_symmetry.space_group_name_H-M   'P 1'
#
loop_
_entity.id
_entity.type
_entity.pdbx_description
1 polymer ?
#
loop_
_entity_poly.entity_id
_entity_poly.type
_entity_poly.pdbx_seq_one_letter_code
_entity_poly.pdbx_strand_id
1 'polypeptide(L)'
;MNNRLGLILGLATAGVLVQQQILLRLPPRLVQLRPQHIHSGSAGLDLRFSRPMDLNTVKAESDLKPALRHRWIGNHAALRLILNPNKAIAERIELKLAGRDLRSQGLKPQTWWWDPRPWLLINRTTNNGQQLQLQDRDGEWIPLGPSWTRLNKVVPLGNGRGIAVVAS
;
A
#
# COMPACT_ATOMS: atom_id res chain seq x y z
N MET A 1 35.25 21.90 -43.33
CA MET A 1 35.11 21.72 -41.91
C MET A 1 33.66 21.43 -41.43
N ASN A 2 32.65 21.73 -42.22
CA ASN A 2 31.22 21.63 -41.85
C ASN A 2 30.62 20.22 -41.89
N ASN A 3 31.16 19.28 -42.69
CA ASN A 3 30.55 17.94 -42.84
C ASN A 3 30.66 17.06 -41.55
N ARG A 4 31.71 17.23 -40.76
CA ARG A 4 31.87 16.49 -39.51
C ARG A 4 30.88 16.95 -38.45
N LEU A 5 30.59 18.23 -38.38
CA LEU A 5 29.62 18.80 -37.47
C LEU A 5 28.20 18.29 -37.76
N GLY A 6 27.82 18.25 -39.05
CA GLY A 6 26.55 17.69 -39.48
C GLY A 6 26.38 16.22 -39.16
N LEU A 7 27.43 15.44 -39.30
CA LEU A 7 27.45 14.01 -39.00
C LEU A 7 27.27 13.76 -37.49
N ILE A 8 27.97 14.54 -36.66
CA ILE A 8 27.85 14.44 -35.19
C ILE A 8 26.42 14.82 -34.74
N LEU A 9 25.88 15.90 -35.30
CA LEU A 9 24.51 16.35 -34.98
C LEU A 9 23.49 15.32 -35.42
N GLY A 10 23.63 14.72 -36.58
CA GLY A 10 22.74 13.65 -37.07
C GLY A 10 22.79 12.40 -36.20
N LEU A 11 23.95 11.96 -35.76
CA LEU A 11 24.11 10.82 -34.84
C LEU A 11 23.52 11.11 -33.45
N ALA A 12 23.72 12.31 -32.92
CA ALA A 12 23.14 12.71 -31.66
C ALA A 12 21.58 12.72 -31.71
N THR A 13 21.02 13.29 -32.79
CA THR A 13 19.56 13.31 -33.00
C THR A 13 18.99 11.90 -33.16
N ALA A 14 19.65 11.05 -33.93
CA ALA A 14 19.23 9.65 -34.07
C ALA A 14 19.30 8.89 -32.72
N GLY A 15 20.34 9.12 -31.92
CA GLY A 15 20.47 8.56 -30.58
C GLY A 15 19.32 8.97 -29.66
N VAL A 16 18.96 10.24 -29.65
CA VAL A 16 17.83 10.74 -28.85
C VAL A 16 16.49 10.12 -29.30
N LEU A 17 16.27 10.01 -30.61
CA LEU A 17 15.05 9.39 -31.14
C LEU A 17 14.95 7.91 -30.77
N VAL A 18 16.06 7.16 -30.87
CA VAL A 18 16.10 5.75 -30.45
C VAL A 18 15.86 5.62 -28.95
N GLN A 19 16.48 6.45 -28.14
CA GLN A 19 16.24 6.48 -26.70
C GLN A 19 14.78 6.78 -26.35
N GLN A 20 14.16 7.75 -27.01
CA GLN A 20 12.73 8.03 -26.84
C GLN A 20 11.87 6.83 -27.21
N GLN A 21 12.15 6.15 -28.32
CA GLN A 21 11.40 4.97 -28.75
C GLN A 21 11.52 3.83 -27.73
N ILE A 22 12.69 3.60 -27.15
CA ILE A 22 12.89 2.61 -26.10
C ILE A 22 12.09 2.98 -24.84
N LEU A 23 12.18 4.23 -24.40
CA LEU A 23 11.43 4.70 -23.24
C LEU A 23 9.91 4.60 -23.44
N LEU A 24 9.42 4.83 -24.65
CA LEU A 24 8.00 4.70 -24.97
C LEU A 24 7.49 3.26 -24.94
N ARG A 25 8.35 2.28 -25.18
CA ARG A 25 8.04 0.84 -25.19
C ARG A 25 8.15 0.17 -23.83
N LEU A 26 8.77 0.83 -22.84
CA LEU A 26 8.86 0.26 -21.50
C LEU A 26 7.47 0.10 -20.90
N PRO A 27 7.14 -1.06 -20.32
CA PRO A 27 5.85 -1.27 -19.67
C PRO A 27 5.70 -0.39 -18.42
N PRO A 28 4.47 -0.04 -18.04
CA PRO A 28 4.22 0.64 -16.78
C PRO A 28 4.66 -0.22 -15.60
N ARG A 29 5.10 0.41 -14.51
CA ARG A 29 5.52 -0.25 -13.28
C ARG A 29 4.82 0.38 -12.10
N LEU A 30 4.57 -0.43 -11.09
CA LEU A 30 4.16 0.07 -9.78
C LEU A 30 5.41 0.68 -9.11
N VAL A 31 5.34 1.97 -8.79
CA VAL A 31 6.44 2.72 -8.15
C VAL A 31 6.30 2.69 -6.65
N GLN A 32 5.05 2.73 -6.17
CA GLN A 32 4.77 2.83 -4.76
C GLN A 32 3.46 2.15 -4.41
N LEU A 33 3.47 1.44 -3.28
CA LEU A 33 2.31 0.84 -2.66
C LEU A 33 2.37 1.15 -1.17
N ARG A 34 1.35 1.85 -0.65
CA ARG A 34 1.29 2.25 0.76
C ARG A 34 -0.05 1.91 1.37
N PRO A 35 -0.08 1.14 2.47
CA PRO A 35 -1.29 0.99 3.26
C PRO A 35 -1.73 2.33 3.84
N GLN A 36 -3.03 2.57 3.82
CA GLN A 36 -3.68 3.73 4.42
C GLN A 36 -4.65 3.27 5.50
N HIS A 37 -4.55 3.88 6.67
CA HIS A 37 -5.55 3.72 7.72
C HIS A 37 -6.66 4.76 7.50
N ILE A 38 -7.89 4.28 7.34
CA ILE A 38 -9.05 5.14 7.16
C ILE A 38 -9.84 5.14 8.46
N HIS A 39 -10.15 6.32 8.98
CA HIS A 39 -10.82 6.51 10.30
C HIS A 39 -12.17 5.80 10.42
N SER A 40 -12.81 5.44 9.33
CA SER A 40 -14.10 4.74 9.30
C SER A 40 -14.03 3.21 9.46
N GLY A 41 -12.90 2.65 9.90
CA GLY A 41 -12.70 1.19 9.99
C GLY A 41 -12.50 0.51 8.64
N SER A 42 -12.49 1.26 7.54
CA SER A 42 -12.11 0.74 6.23
C SER A 42 -10.59 0.74 6.11
N ALA A 43 -10.09 -0.11 5.25
CA ALA A 43 -8.67 -0.16 4.93
C ALA A 43 -8.46 0.31 3.49
N GLY A 44 -7.38 1.03 3.25
CA GLY A 44 -7.05 1.56 1.93
C GLY A 44 -5.63 1.20 1.52
N LEU A 45 -5.39 1.22 0.23
CA LEU A 45 -4.09 0.99 -0.38
C LEU A 45 -3.84 2.04 -1.45
N ASP A 46 -2.81 2.87 -1.25
CA ASP A 46 -2.40 3.86 -2.24
C ASP A 46 -1.38 3.26 -3.20
N LEU A 47 -1.66 3.40 -4.49
CA LEU A 47 -0.82 2.89 -5.57
C LEU A 47 -0.38 4.04 -6.47
N ARG A 48 0.91 4.12 -6.74
CA ARG A 48 1.47 5.05 -7.73
C ARG A 48 2.20 4.28 -8.81
N PHE A 49 1.97 4.69 -10.04
CA PHE A 49 2.55 4.05 -11.22
C PHE A 49 3.57 4.99 -11.88
N SER A 50 4.51 4.38 -12.59
CA SER A 50 5.51 5.13 -13.38
C SER A 50 4.92 5.84 -14.59
N ARG A 51 3.69 5.50 -14.95
CA ARG A 51 2.93 6.06 -16.08
C ARG A 51 1.45 6.13 -15.74
N PRO A 52 0.69 7.02 -16.44
CA PRO A 52 -0.75 7.06 -16.29
C PRO A 52 -1.41 5.74 -16.71
N MET A 53 -2.20 5.14 -15.83
CA MET A 53 -2.92 3.89 -16.06
C MET A 53 -4.34 4.15 -16.51
N ASP A 54 -4.89 3.25 -17.31
CA ASP A 54 -6.32 3.20 -17.56
C ASP A 54 -7.04 2.55 -16.38
N LEU A 55 -7.79 3.36 -15.63
CA LEU A 55 -8.50 2.94 -14.43
C LEU A 55 -9.50 1.80 -14.71
N ASN A 56 -10.12 1.78 -15.88
CA ASN A 56 -11.10 0.74 -16.20
C ASN A 56 -10.42 -0.62 -16.37
N THR A 57 -9.27 -0.67 -17.03
CA THR A 57 -8.50 -1.91 -17.17
C THR A 57 -7.95 -2.39 -15.83
N VAL A 58 -7.45 -1.47 -14.98
CA VAL A 58 -7.00 -1.83 -13.63
C VAL A 58 -8.14 -2.43 -12.81
N LYS A 59 -9.32 -1.85 -12.85
CA LYS A 59 -10.51 -2.38 -12.16
C LYS A 59 -10.93 -3.76 -12.67
N ALA A 60 -10.85 -3.98 -13.98
CA ALA A 60 -11.32 -5.20 -14.61
C ALA A 60 -10.32 -6.36 -14.48
N GLU A 61 -9.02 -6.06 -14.54
CA GLU A 61 -7.98 -7.08 -14.60
C GLU A 61 -7.32 -7.37 -13.23
N SER A 62 -7.54 -6.51 -12.21
CA SER A 62 -7.03 -6.76 -10.86
C SER A 62 -8.01 -7.58 -10.03
N ASP A 63 -7.47 -8.47 -9.18
CA ASP A 63 -8.25 -9.39 -8.35
C ASP A 63 -7.83 -9.32 -6.88
N LEU A 64 -8.79 -9.57 -5.99
CA LEU A 64 -8.61 -9.62 -4.54
C LEU A 64 -9.04 -10.98 -4.00
N LYS A 65 -8.19 -11.57 -3.18
CA LYS A 65 -8.52 -12.78 -2.43
C LYS A 65 -8.29 -12.57 -0.93
N PRO A 66 -9.27 -12.85 -0.08
CA PRO A 66 -10.64 -13.23 -0.42
C PRO A 66 -11.37 -12.13 -1.20
N ALA A 67 -12.43 -12.49 -1.92
CA ALA A 67 -13.25 -11.54 -2.67
C ALA A 67 -13.97 -10.60 -1.69
N LEU A 68 -13.48 -9.36 -1.57
CA LEU A 68 -14.01 -8.34 -0.69
C LEU A 68 -14.63 -7.20 -1.48
N ARG A 69 -15.70 -6.64 -0.92
CA ARG A 69 -16.29 -5.44 -1.51
C ARG A 69 -15.30 -4.29 -1.44
N HIS A 70 -14.96 -3.74 -2.60
CA HIS A 70 -13.97 -2.68 -2.73
C HIS A 70 -14.36 -1.67 -3.80
N ARG A 71 -13.68 -0.53 -3.77
CA ARG A 71 -13.78 0.50 -4.81
C ARG A 71 -12.41 1.05 -5.15
N TRP A 72 -12.23 1.37 -6.41
CA TRP A 72 -11.08 2.09 -6.90
C TRP A 72 -11.42 3.57 -7.08
N ILE A 73 -10.60 4.45 -6.56
CA ILE A 73 -10.70 5.91 -6.71
C ILE A 73 -9.35 6.48 -7.09
N GLY A 74 -9.36 7.69 -7.63
CA GLY A 74 -8.13 8.40 -8.00
C GLY A 74 -8.09 8.80 -9.48
N ASN A 75 -6.90 9.12 -9.94
CA ASN A 75 -6.63 9.52 -11.31
C ASN A 75 -5.66 8.52 -11.97
N HIS A 76 -5.34 8.77 -13.24
CA HIS A 76 -4.46 7.89 -14.01
C HIS A 76 -3.06 7.68 -13.40
N ALA A 77 -2.55 8.62 -12.62
CA ALA A 77 -1.18 8.54 -12.05
C ALA A 77 -1.14 7.91 -10.65
N ALA A 78 -2.21 8.08 -9.87
CA ALA A 78 -2.33 7.60 -8.51
C ALA A 78 -3.72 7.03 -8.25
N LEU A 79 -3.78 5.75 -7.93
CA LEU A 79 -5.00 5.03 -7.62
C LEU A 79 -5.04 4.69 -6.14
N ARG A 80 -6.24 4.66 -5.60
CA ARG A 80 -6.51 4.16 -4.26
C ARG A 80 -7.53 3.05 -4.33
N LEU A 81 -7.17 1.90 -3.78
CA LEU A 81 -8.08 0.81 -3.48
C LEU A 81 -8.63 1.03 -2.07
N ILE A 82 -9.94 1.08 -1.92
CA ILE A 82 -10.61 1.17 -0.63
C ILE A 82 -11.44 -0.08 -0.43
N LEU A 83 -11.15 -0.80 0.64
CA LEU A 83 -11.97 -1.90 1.09
C LEU A 83 -13.15 -1.35 1.89
N ASN A 84 -14.33 -1.85 1.59
CA ASN A 84 -15.54 -1.58 2.35
C ASN A 84 -16.23 -2.92 2.67
N PRO A 85 -15.61 -3.74 3.52
CA PRO A 85 -16.12 -5.06 3.79
C PRO A 85 -17.40 -4.97 4.63
N ASN A 86 -18.41 -5.75 4.26
CA ASN A 86 -19.62 -5.92 5.06
C ASN A 86 -19.38 -6.83 6.28
N LYS A 87 -18.22 -7.49 6.31
CA LYS A 87 -17.78 -8.42 7.36
C LYS A 87 -16.38 -8.04 7.81
N ALA A 88 -16.04 -8.38 9.04
CA ALA A 88 -14.67 -8.22 9.53
C ALA A 88 -13.68 -8.98 8.64
N ILE A 89 -12.54 -8.36 8.38
CA ILE A 89 -11.44 -8.98 7.63
C ILE A 89 -10.76 -9.97 8.59
N ALA A 90 -10.87 -11.25 8.32
CA ALA A 90 -10.35 -12.31 9.18
C ALA A 90 -8.93 -12.77 8.79
N GLU A 91 -8.52 -12.51 7.56
CA GLU A 91 -7.27 -13.02 7.01
C GLU A 91 -6.53 -11.98 6.15
N ARG A 92 -5.31 -12.30 5.79
CA ARG A 92 -4.50 -11.49 4.87
C ARG A 92 -5.16 -11.44 3.49
N ILE A 93 -4.98 -10.32 2.81
CA ILE A 93 -5.51 -10.10 1.47
C ILE A 93 -4.41 -10.27 0.45
N GLU A 94 -4.66 -11.07 -0.55
CA GLU A 94 -3.86 -11.15 -1.75
C GLU A 94 -4.43 -10.17 -2.79
N LEU A 95 -3.63 -9.19 -3.20
CA LEU A 95 -3.94 -8.31 -4.32
C LEU A 95 -3.13 -8.75 -5.54
N LYS A 96 -3.79 -9.28 -6.55
CA LYS A 96 -3.21 -9.48 -7.87
C LYS A 96 -3.48 -8.23 -8.70
N LEU A 97 -2.45 -7.42 -8.89
CA LEU A 97 -2.54 -6.16 -9.62
C LEU A 97 -2.21 -6.37 -11.08
N ALA A 98 -3.10 -5.97 -11.98
CA ALA A 98 -2.95 -5.99 -13.41
C ALA A 98 -3.64 -4.77 -14.04
N GLY A 99 -3.53 -4.62 -15.36
CA GLY A 99 -4.14 -3.51 -16.10
C GLY A 99 -3.21 -2.96 -17.18
N ARG A 100 -3.65 -1.89 -17.85
CA ARG A 100 -2.91 -1.27 -18.95
C ARG A 100 -2.76 0.22 -18.71
N ASP A 101 -1.70 0.80 -19.28
CA ASP A 101 -1.56 2.26 -19.32
C ASP A 101 -2.46 2.88 -20.42
N LEU A 102 -2.51 4.21 -20.48
CA LEU A 102 -3.28 4.93 -21.51
C LEU A 102 -2.78 4.68 -22.95
N ARG A 103 -1.66 3.98 -23.12
CA ARG A 103 -1.09 3.57 -24.39
C ARG A 103 -1.29 2.07 -24.66
N SER A 104 -2.16 1.42 -23.91
CA SER A 104 -2.45 -0.02 -23.97
C SER A 104 -1.25 -0.94 -23.65
N GLN A 105 -0.19 -0.40 -23.02
CA GLN A 105 0.92 -1.24 -22.53
C GLN A 105 0.51 -1.91 -21.22
N GLY A 106 0.64 -3.24 -21.17
CA GLY A 106 0.27 -4.02 -20.00
C GLY A 106 1.20 -3.81 -18.82
N LEU A 107 0.62 -3.62 -17.63
CA LEU A 107 1.34 -3.76 -16.38
C LEU A 107 1.74 -5.23 -16.20
N LYS A 108 3.01 -5.51 -15.91
CA LYS A 108 3.41 -6.87 -15.55
C LYS A 108 2.62 -7.30 -14.32
N PRO A 109 1.83 -8.39 -14.37
CA PRO A 109 1.05 -8.83 -13.24
C PRO A 109 1.93 -9.05 -12.01
N GLN A 110 1.49 -8.52 -10.87
CA GLN A 110 2.21 -8.63 -9.60
C GLN A 110 1.22 -9.01 -8.50
N THR A 111 1.67 -9.84 -7.60
CA THR A 111 0.90 -10.27 -6.43
C THR A 111 1.50 -9.66 -5.18
N TRP A 112 0.66 -9.05 -4.36
CA TRP A 112 1.01 -8.41 -3.10
C TRP A 112 0.16 -8.97 -1.98
N TRP A 113 0.82 -9.22 -0.85
CA TRP A 113 0.15 -9.59 0.39
C TRP A 113 -0.02 -8.36 1.26
N TRP A 114 -1.21 -8.15 1.70
CA TRP A 114 -1.57 -7.03 2.55
C TRP A 114 -2.43 -7.51 3.72
N ASP A 115 -2.04 -7.12 4.93
CA ASP A 115 -2.80 -7.42 6.13
C ASP A 115 -3.34 -6.14 6.73
N PRO A 116 -4.61 -5.79 6.48
CA PRO A 116 -5.25 -4.60 6.99
C PRO A 116 -5.81 -4.78 8.40
N ARG A 117 -5.71 -5.97 9.01
CA ARG A 117 -6.26 -6.21 10.34
C ARG A 117 -5.60 -5.28 11.36
N PRO A 118 -6.39 -4.63 12.23
CA PRO A 118 -5.84 -3.79 13.28
C PRO A 118 -5.14 -4.65 14.34
N TRP A 119 -4.16 -4.08 14.99
CA TRP A 119 -3.65 -4.59 16.24
C TRP A 119 -4.60 -4.13 17.34
N LEU A 120 -4.97 -5.03 18.25
CA LEU A 120 -5.85 -4.70 19.36
C LEU A 120 -5.03 -4.49 20.62
N LEU A 121 -5.10 -3.28 21.17
CA LEU A 121 -4.47 -2.93 22.44
C LEU A 121 -5.53 -2.88 23.53
N ILE A 122 -5.33 -3.67 24.58
CA ILE A 122 -6.26 -3.69 25.72
C ILE A 122 -5.51 -3.48 27.03
N ASN A 123 -6.22 -2.93 28.02
CA ASN A 123 -5.82 -2.96 29.40
C ASN A 123 -6.54 -4.14 30.07
N ARG A 124 -5.79 -5.11 30.57
CA ARG A 124 -6.31 -6.30 31.24
C ARG A 124 -6.04 -6.22 32.73
N THR A 125 -7.08 -6.39 33.53
CA THR A 125 -6.92 -6.54 34.98
C THR A 125 -6.48 -7.96 35.28
N THR A 126 -5.40 -8.10 36.03
CA THR A 126 -4.82 -9.36 36.52
C THR A 126 -4.77 -9.36 38.04
N ASN A 127 -4.41 -10.46 38.63
CA ASN A 127 -4.21 -10.57 40.11
C ASN A 127 -3.10 -9.63 40.61
N ASN A 128 -2.17 -9.26 39.73
CA ASN A 128 -1.01 -8.43 40.08
C ASN A 128 -1.18 -6.97 39.64
N GLY A 129 -2.40 -6.53 39.29
CA GLY A 129 -2.70 -5.19 38.81
C GLY A 129 -3.20 -5.18 37.38
N GLN A 130 -2.97 -4.07 36.71
CA GLN A 130 -3.37 -3.85 35.32
C GLN A 130 -2.18 -4.04 34.38
N GLN A 131 -2.39 -4.77 33.32
CA GLN A 131 -1.38 -5.06 32.31
C GLN A 131 -1.87 -4.65 30.92
N LEU A 132 -1.02 -3.94 30.20
CA LEU A 132 -1.26 -3.63 28.82
C LEU A 132 -0.90 -4.84 27.95
N GLN A 133 -1.81 -5.25 27.10
CA GLN A 133 -1.62 -6.37 26.20
C GLN A 133 -1.96 -5.98 24.76
N LEU A 134 -1.16 -6.47 23.84
CA LEU A 134 -1.35 -6.32 22.41
C LEU A 134 -1.76 -7.68 21.85
N GLN A 135 -2.90 -7.73 21.17
CA GLN A 135 -3.22 -8.87 20.33
C GLN A 135 -2.60 -8.65 18.96
N ASP A 136 -1.76 -9.58 18.56
CA ASP A 136 -1.20 -9.57 17.23
C ASP A 136 -2.23 -10.03 16.17
N ARG A 137 -1.83 -10.05 14.92
CA ARG A 137 -2.68 -10.45 13.81
C ARG A 137 -2.97 -11.95 13.76
N ASP A 138 -2.18 -12.75 14.45
CA ASP A 138 -2.35 -14.20 14.54
C ASP A 138 -3.21 -14.57 15.76
N GLY A 139 -3.63 -13.57 16.55
CA GLY A 139 -4.52 -13.71 17.70
C GLY A 139 -3.79 -13.93 19.03
N GLU A 140 -2.46 -13.93 19.02
CA GLU A 140 -1.66 -14.09 20.23
C GLU A 140 -1.64 -12.81 21.07
N TRP A 141 -1.69 -12.99 22.40
CA TRP A 141 -1.64 -11.88 23.34
C TRP A 141 -0.22 -11.68 23.84
N ILE A 142 0.35 -10.52 23.51
CA ILE A 142 1.71 -10.14 23.89
C ILE A 142 1.63 -9.10 25.00
N PRO A 143 2.18 -9.37 26.22
CA PRO A 143 2.24 -8.38 27.28
C PRO A 143 3.20 -7.24 26.90
N LEU A 144 2.76 -6.01 27.11
CA LEU A 144 3.55 -4.81 26.87
C LEU A 144 3.93 -4.16 28.21
N GLY A 145 5.16 -4.39 28.64
CA GLY A 145 5.67 -3.87 29.89
C GLY A 145 5.24 -4.64 31.14
N PRO A 146 5.51 -4.12 32.34
CA PRO A 146 5.16 -4.75 33.61
C PRO A 146 3.66 -4.66 33.90
N SER A 147 3.24 -5.25 35.00
CA SER A 147 1.94 -4.95 35.61
C SER A 147 2.05 -3.68 36.45
N TRP A 148 1.07 -2.81 36.35
CA TRP A 148 0.95 -1.57 37.13
C TRP A 148 -0.23 -1.68 38.11
N THR A 149 -0.15 -0.98 39.21
CA THR A 149 -1.28 -0.90 40.15
C THR A 149 -2.50 -0.30 39.43
N ARG A 150 -2.26 0.75 38.63
CA ARG A 150 -3.30 1.40 37.85
C ARG A 150 -2.74 2.00 36.56
N LEU A 151 -3.42 1.78 35.43
CA LEU A 151 -3.18 2.43 34.17
C LEU A 151 -4.14 3.61 34.01
N ASN A 152 -3.61 4.82 34.08
CA ASN A 152 -4.42 6.04 34.02
C ASN A 152 -4.68 6.50 32.57
N LYS A 153 -3.67 6.38 31.71
CA LYS A 153 -3.77 6.79 30.32
C LYS A 153 -2.81 5.99 29.43
N VAL A 154 -3.31 5.61 28.27
CA VAL A 154 -2.53 4.94 27.22
C VAL A 154 -2.73 5.71 25.93
N VAL A 155 -1.64 6.13 25.30
CA VAL A 155 -1.65 6.90 24.05
C VAL A 155 -0.74 6.20 23.05
N PRO A 156 -1.28 5.62 21.98
CA PRO A 156 -0.45 5.11 20.90
C PRO A 156 0.29 6.27 20.21
N LEU A 157 1.56 6.08 19.91
CA LEU A 157 2.32 7.03 19.12
C LEU A 157 1.93 6.94 17.66
N GLY A 158 1.82 8.09 16.97
CA GLY A 158 1.19 8.23 15.67
C GLY A 158 1.80 7.44 14.51
N ASN A 159 2.94 6.82 14.70
CA ASN A 159 3.58 5.98 13.70
C ASN A 159 3.51 4.47 14.00
N GLY A 160 2.76 4.06 15.03
CA GLY A 160 2.65 2.68 15.48
C GLY A 160 3.94 2.09 16.07
N ARG A 161 4.96 2.92 16.36
CA ARG A 161 6.26 2.47 16.84
C ARG A 161 6.37 2.41 18.37
N GLY A 162 5.36 2.85 19.06
CA GLY A 162 5.39 2.87 20.52
C GLY A 162 4.09 3.32 21.14
N ILE A 163 4.06 3.27 22.44
CA ILE A 163 2.93 3.63 23.29
C ILE A 163 3.46 4.45 24.44
N ALA A 164 2.83 5.59 24.74
CA ALA A 164 3.06 6.33 25.95
C ALA A 164 2.05 5.90 27.02
N VAL A 165 2.55 5.56 28.20
CA VAL A 165 1.74 5.06 29.32
C VAL A 165 1.93 5.97 30.52
N VAL A 166 0.83 6.37 31.16
CA VAL A 166 0.81 7.02 32.47
C VAL A 166 0.21 6.02 33.45
N ALA A 167 1.00 5.58 34.41
CA ALA A 167 0.64 4.55 35.39
C ALA A 167 1.14 4.92 36.80
N SER A 168 0.56 4.30 37.79
CA SER A 168 0.93 4.39 39.22
C SER A 168 1.03 2.98 39.81
#